data_f0a7ac123a38cb3a76bcefac24ea617e
#
_entry.id   f0a7ac123a38cb3a76bcefac24ea617e
#
_cell.length_a   1.000
_cell.length_b   1.000
_cell.length_c   1.000
_cell.angle_alpha   90.00
_cell.angle_beta   90.00
_cell.angle_gamma   90.00
#
_symmetry.space_group_name_H-M   'P 1'
#
loop_
_entity.id
_entity.type
_entity.pdbx_description
1 polymer ?
#
loop_
_entity_poly.entity_id
_entity_poly.type
_entity_poly.pdbx_seq_one_letter_code
_entity_poly.pdbx_strand_id
1 'polypeptide(L)'
;WKEDKAHGQGTCIYANGGEYQGAWKDDVKHGQGTNIYPDGSKYEGAWLNDQMHGQGNYFFPDGTKYIGEWKEDKMHGYGELFCAQDLGIYKGQFKDGDMHGQGVHTYPDNQKYEGEWEDSKPHGYGTYTYSEDERHEGEWKHGEANGRGTFFYKNGDKLECEWRNSEVYDEDKNP
;
A
#
# COMPACT_ATOMS: atom_id res chain seq x y z
N TRP A 1 -5.57 -20.05 31.13
CA TRP A 1 -4.21 -20.44 31.55
C TRP A 1 -4.01 -21.93 31.32
N LYS A 2 -2.91 -22.34 30.76
CA LYS A 2 -2.49 -23.73 30.67
C LYS A 2 -1.03 -23.79 31.08
N GLU A 3 -0.72 -24.62 32.11
CA GLU A 3 0.63 -24.77 32.65
C GLU A 3 1.28 -23.39 33.01
N ASP A 4 0.51 -22.53 33.71
CA ASP A 4 0.84 -21.18 34.12
C ASP A 4 1.09 -20.16 32.99
N LYS A 5 0.81 -20.53 31.72
CA LYS A 5 0.93 -19.68 30.54
C LYS A 5 -0.42 -19.18 30.05
N ALA A 6 -0.43 -17.97 29.45
CA ALA A 6 -1.59 -17.46 28.75
C ALA A 6 -1.90 -18.36 27.53
N HIS A 7 -3.12 -18.86 27.48
CA HIS A 7 -3.62 -19.75 26.44
C HIS A 7 -5.11 -19.58 26.22
N GLY A 8 -5.61 -19.66 24.98
CA GLY A 8 -7.01 -19.41 24.64
C GLY A 8 -7.31 -17.92 24.49
N GLN A 9 -8.56 -17.52 24.73
CA GLN A 9 -9.00 -16.13 24.61
C GLN A 9 -8.71 -15.35 25.90
N GLY A 10 -8.22 -14.10 25.73
CA GLY A 10 -7.91 -13.24 26.88
C GLY A 10 -7.70 -11.78 26.49
N THR A 11 -7.79 -10.91 27.51
CA THR A 11 -7.46 -9.48 27.38
C THR A 11 -6.25 -9.17 28.26
N CYS A 12 -5.31 -8.41 27.70
CA CYS A 12 -4.15 -7.88 28.42
C CYS A 12 -4.12 -6.35 28.26
N ILE A 13 -4.06 -5.65 29.36
CA ILE A 13 -3.84 -4.19 29.39
C ILE A 13 -2.39 -3.98 29.82
N TYR A 14 -1.63 -3.29 28.98
CA TYR A 14 -0.21 -3.02 29.20
C TYR A 14 -0.01 -1.76 30.04
N ALA A 15 1.08 -1.69 30.78
CA ALA A 15 1.40 -0.55 31.62
C ALA A 15 1.55 0.78 30.86
N ASN A 16 1.85 0.74 29.57
CA ASN A 16 1.94 1.89 28.68
C ASN A 16 0.58 2.37 28.14
N GLY A 17 -0.53 1.75 28.56
CA GLY A 17 -1.89 2.08 28.12
C GLY A 17 -2.39 1.34 26.88
N GLY A 18 -1.57 0.51 26.26
CA GLY A 18 -2.00 -0.35 25.15
C GLY A 18 -2.87 -1.51 25.65
N GLU A 19 -3.65 -2.10 24.76
CA GLU A 19 -4.53 -3.24 25.06
C GLU A 19 -4.46 -4.27 23.94
N TYR A 20 -4.44 -5.56 24.30
CA TYR A 20 -4.66 -6.66 23.39
C TYR A 20 -5.83 -7.51 23.86
N GLN A 21 -6.76 -7.77 22.95
CA GLN A 21 -7.87 -8.69 23.15
C GLN A 21 -7.88 -9.74 22.04
N GLY A 22 -7.67 -11.00 22.38
CA GLY A 22 -7.60 -12.06 21.36
C GLY A 22 -7.11 -13.38 21.86
N ALA A 23 -6.71 -14.22 20.91
CA ALA A 23 -6.18 -15.54 21.19
C ALA A 23 -4.72 -15.49 21.64
N TRP A 24 -4.38 -16.34 22.59
CA TRP A 24 -3.05 -16.53 23.17
C TRP A 24 -2.62 -17.98 23.05
N LYS A 25 -1.35 -18.20 22.84
CA LYS A 25 -0.72 -19.52 22.85
C LYS A 25 0.65 -19.41 23.49
N ASP A 26 0.83 -20.08 24.63
CA ASP A 26 2.10 -20.15 25.36
C ASP A 26 2.72 -18.77 25.64
N ASP A 27 1.89 -17.82 26.15
CA ASP A 27 2.20 -16.41 26.46
C ASP A 27 2.34 -15.47 25.27
N VAL A 28 2.22 -15.93 24.04
CA VAL A 28 2.32 -15.07 22.84
C VAL A 28 0.96 -14.86 22.17
N LYS A 29 0.76 -13.71 21.53
CA LYS A 29 -0.40 -13.43 20.68
C LYS A 29 -0.41 -14.42 19.52
N HIS A 30 -1.56 -15.06 19.30
CA HIS A 30 -1.72 -16.06 18.26
C HIS A 30 -3.17 -16.13 17.78
N GLY A 31 -3.41 -16.51 16.50
CA GLY A 31 -4.77 -16.56 15.96
C GLY A 31 -5.37 -15.17 15.77
N GLN A 32 -6.65 -14.98 16.05
CA GLN A 32 -7.34 -13.71 15.85
C GLN A 32 -7.28 -12.83 17.10
N GLY A 33 -7.06 -11.52 16.91
CA GLY A 33 -7.05 -10.57 18.00
C GLY A 33 -7.00 -9.12 17.55
N THR A 34 -7.35 -8.23 18.48
CA THR A 34 -7.30 -6.78 18.33
C THR A 34 -6.24 -6.22 19.28
N ASN A 35 -5.33 -5.41 18.76
CA ASN A 35 -4.38 -4.64 19.56
C ASN A 35 -4.64 -3.14 19.38
N ILE A 36 -4.82 -2.45 20.50
CA ILE A 36 -4.85 -0.98 20.54
C ILE A 36 -3.51 -0.53 21.10
N TYR A 37 -2.82 0.32 20.37
CA TYR A 37 -1.50 0.85 20.74
C TYR A 37 -1.64 2.15 21.53
N PRO A 38 -0.61 2.54 22.31
CA PRO A 38 -0.67 3.77 23.12
C PRO A 38 -0.81 5.06 22.31
N ASP A 39 -0.41 5.07 21.04
CA ASP A 39 -0.55 6.19 20.12
C ASP A 39 -1.96 6.31 19.50
N GLY A 40 -2.86 5.38 19.84
CA GLY A 40 -4.22 5.30 19.32
C GLY A 40 -4.36 4.51 18.02
N SER A 41 -3.27 4.01 17.45
CA SER A 41 -3.36 3.07 16.33
C SER A 41 -3.99 1.75 16.75
N LYS A 42 -4.58 1.02 15.81
CA LYS A 42 -5.27 -0.24 16.09
C LYS A 42 -5.00 -1.25 14.99
N TYR A 43 -4.73 -2.48 15.38
CA TYR A 43 -4.72 -3.64 14.48
C TYR A 43 -5.81 -4.63 14.85
N GLU A 44 -6.53 -5.10 13.86
CA GLU A 44 -7.55 -6.15 13.96
C GLU A 44 -7.24 -7.24 12.93
N GLY A 45 -6.83 -8.42 13.37
CA GLY A 45 -6.44 -9.46 12.42
C GLY A 45 -5.78 -10.67 13.02
N ALA A 46 -5.10 -11.41 12.17
CA ALA A 46 -4.38 -12.61 12.55
C ALA A 46 -3.01 -12.28 13.15
N TRP A 47 -2.62 -13.09 14.14
CA TRP A 47 -1.38 -13.01 14.88
C TRP A 47 -0.63 -14.33 14.81
N LEU A 48 0.65 -14.29 14.68
CA LEU A 48 1.54 -15.43 14.74
C LEU A 48 2.78 -15.07 15.57
N ASN A 49 2.91 -15.67 16.76
CA ASN A 49 4.04 -15.49 17.67
C ASN A 49 4.33 -13.98 17.95
N ASP A 50 3.30 -13.26 18.44
CA ASP A 50 3.29 -11.82 18.74
C ASP A 50 3.36 -10.89 17.53
N GLN A 51 3.49 -11.39 16.31
CA GLN A 51 3.57 -10.59 15.09
C GLN A 51 2.24 -10.57 14.32
N MET A 52 1.91 -9.43 13.71
CA MET A 52 0.84 -9.31 12.74
C MET A 52 1.16 -10.22 11.54
N HIS A 53 0.19 -11.07 11.19
CA HIS A 53 0.37 -12.08 10.14
C HIS A 53 -0.96 -12.40 9.44
N GLY A 54 -0.91 -12.93 8.19
CA GLY A 54 -2.14 -13.27 7.45
C GLY A 54 -3.01 -12.04 7.17
N GLN A 55 -4.33 -12.16 7.27
CA GLN A 55 -5.26 -11.06 6.98
C GLN A 55 -5.48 -10.18 8.20
N GLY A 56 -5.48 -8.84 7.98
CA GLY A 56 -5.74 -7.87 9.03
C GLY A 56 -5.97 -6.45 8.55
N ASN A 57 -6.54 -5.65 9.45
CA ASN A 57 -6.82 -4.23 9.24
C ASN A 57 -5.98 -3.43 10.21
N TYR A 58 -5.23 -2.45 9.72
CA TYR A 58 -4.50 -1.50 10.54
C TYR A 58 -5.08 -0.10 10.37
N PHE A 59 -5.34 0.56 11.48
CA PHE A 59 -5.84 1.93 11.54
C PHE A 59 -4.75 2.80 12.16
N PHE A 60 -4.22 3.72 11.37
CA PHE A 60 -3.19 4.65 11.80
C PHE A 60 -3.79 5.86 12.51
N PRO A 61 -3.03 6.55 13.40
CA PRO A 61 -3.55 7.70 14.13
C PRO A 61 -3.91 8.91 13.24
N ASP A 62 -3.29 9.00 12.06
CA ASP A 62 -3.55 10.06 11.08
C ASP A 62 -4.82 9.83 10.24
N GLY A 63 -5.51 8.69 10.43
CA GLY A 63 -6.69 8.28 9.68
C GLY A 63 -6.39 7.39 8.46
N THR A 64 -5.13 7.15 8.14
CA THR A 64 -4.75 6.14 7.15
C THR A 64 -5.24 4.76 7.61
N LYS A 65 -5.66 3.92 6.66
CA LYS A 65 -6.10 2.55 6.94
C LYS A 65 -5.52 1.58 5.91
N TYR A 66 -4.99 0.48 6.38
CA TYR A 66 -4.60 -0.66 5.53
C TYR A 66 -5.50 -1.86 5.78
N ILE A 67 -5.94 -2.51 4.73
CA ILE A 67 -6.70 -3.77 4.74
C ILE A 67 -5.98 -4.74 3.82
N GLY A 68 -5.46 -5.84 4.35
CA GLY A 68 -4.74 -6.78 3.49
C GLY A 68 -3.93 -7.81 4.23
N GLU A 69 -2.98 -8.36 3.51
CA GLU A 69 -2.07 -9.37 4.02
C GLU A 69 -0.92 -8.77 4.82
N TRP A 70 -0.54 -9.48 5.88
CA TRP A 70 0.54 -9.12 6.79
C TRP A 70 1.53 -10.27 6.90
N LYS A 71 2.80 -9.93 6.99
CA LYS A 71 3.87 -10.86 7.26
C LYS A 71 4.92 -10.20 8.17
N GLU A 72 5.13 -10.81 9.36
CA GLU A 72 6.16 -10.33 10.29
C GLU A 72 6.07 -8.82 10.56
N ASP A 73 4.85 -8.36 10.96
CA ASP A 73 4.50 -6.95 11.24
C ASP A 73 4.52 -6.00 10.04
N LYS A 74 4.71 -6.49 8.82
CA LYS A 74 4.76 -5.67 7.61
C LYS A 74 3.58 -5.94 6.68
N MET A 75 3.08 -4.89 6.02
CA MET A 75 2.17 -5.04 4.88
C MET A 75 2.85 -5.91 3.81
N HIS A 76 2.14 -6.92 3.33
CA HIS A 76 2.68 -7.89 2.39
C HIS A 76 1.56 -8.44 1.49
N GLY A 77 1.91 -9.14 0.40
CA GLY A 77 0.93 -9.75 -0.48
C GLY A 77 -0.03 -8.73 -1.09
N TYR A 78 -1.33 -9.00 -1.09
CA TYR A 78 -2.32 -8.10 -1.67
C TYR A 78 -3.07 -7.31 -0.58
N GLY A 79 -3.30 -6.00 -0.84
CA GLY A 79 -4.01 -5.14 0.09
C GLY A 79 -4.54 -3.84 -0.51
N GLU A 80 -5.31 -3.13 0.34
CA GLU A 80 -5.86 -1.81 0.06
C GLU A 80 -5.37 -0.82 1.11
N LEU A 81 -4.74 0.27 0.67
CA LEU A 81 -4.29 1.37 1.50
C LEU A 81 -5.14 2.61 1.22
N PHE A 82 -5.93 3.02 2.21
CA PHE A 82 -6.71 4.25 2.20
C PHE A 82 -5.84 5.34 2.83
N CYS A 83 -5.29 6.23 2.02
CA CYS A 83 -4.39 7.28 2.50
C CYS A 83 -5.20 8.39 3.18
N ALA A 84 -4.73 8.85 4.35
CA ALA A 84 -5.32 10.01 5.02
C ALA A 84 -5.16 11.30 4.18
N GLN A 85 -5.85 12.38 4.60
CA GLN A 85 -5.75 13.72 4.01
C GLN A 85 -6.08 13.75 2.50
N ASP A 86 -7.00 12.90 2.07
CA ASP A 86 -7.44 12.81 0.67
C ASP A 86 -6.29 12.53 -0.32
N LEU A 87 -5.29 11.75 0.06
CA LEU A 87 -4.21 11.33 -0.83
C LEU A 87 -4.60 10.16 -1.74
N GLY A 88 -5.84 9.65 -1.61
CA GLY A 88 -6.37 8.63 -2.49
C GLY A 88 -6.30 7.21 -1.92
N ILE A 89 -6.48 6.23 -2.81
CA ILE A 89 -6.55 4.81 -2.44
C ILE A 89 -5.60 4.01 -3.35
N TYR A 90 -4.71 3.26 -2.73
CA TYR A 90 -3.93 2.24 -3.44
C TYR A 90 -4.55 0.86 -3.24
N LYS A 91 -4.64 0.08 -4.32
CA LYS A 91 -5.04 -1.32 -4.33
C LYS A 91 -4.03 -2.12 -5.14
N GLY A 92 -3.35 -3.05 -4.51
CA GLY A 92 -2.31 -3.79 -5.21
C GLY A 92 -1.44 -4.64 -4.30
N GLN A 93 -0.29 -4.99 -4.82
CA GLN A 93 0.70 -5.80 -4.13
C GLN A 93 1.57 -4.96 -3.20
N PHE A 94 1.96 -5.57 -2.08
CA PHE A 94 2.87 -5.02 -1.08
C PHE A 94 4.02 -6.01 -0.83
N LYS A 95 5.18 -5.48 -0.57
CA LYS A 95 6.35 -6.24 -0.17
C LYS A 95 7.10 -5.49 0.92
N ASP A 96 7.25 -6.13 2.07
CA ASP A 96 8.00 -5.62 3.23
C ASP A 96 7.59 -4.23 3.73
N GLY A 97 6.32 -3.84 3.49
CA GLY A 97 5.73 -2.57 3.89
C GLY A 97 5.52 -1.59 2.74
N ASP A 98 6.16 -1.78 1.59
CA ASP A 98 6.07 -0.90 0.43
C ASP A 98 5.09 -1.39 -0.64
N MET A 99 4.45 -0.45 -1.36
CA MET A 99 3.73 -0.76 -2.59
C MET A 99 4.73 -1.32 -3.60
N HIS A 100 4.40 -2.49 -4.16
CA HIS A 100 5.30 -3.25 -5.02
C HIS A 100 4.51 -4.07 -6.05
N GLY A 101 5.16 -4.50 -7.15
CA GLY A 101 4.51 -5.33 -8.18
C GLY A 101 3.35 -4.60 -8.85
N GLN A 102 2.22 -5.28 -9.09
CA GLN A 102 1.09 -4.68 -9.78
C GLN A 102 0.12 -3.98 -8.81
N GLY A 103 -0.32 -2.77 -9.18
CA GLY A 103 -1.27 -2.01 -8.37
C GLY A 103 -1.89 -0.82 -9.08
N VAL A 104 -2.97 -0.33 -8.48
CA VAL A 104 -3.71 0.86 -8.93
C VAL A 104 -3.75 1.86 -7.79
N HIS A 105 -3.28 3.08 -8.02
CA HIS A 105 -3.51 4.22 -7.14
C HIS A 105 -4.53 5.15 -7.77
N THR A 106 -5.63 5.38 -7.08
CA THR A 106 -6.66 6.34 -7.47
C THR A 106 -6.53 7.58 -6.59
N TYR A 107 -6.28 8.72 -7.19
CA TYR A 107 -6.16 10.02 -6.54
C TYR A 107 -7.55 10.65 -6.29
N PRO A 108 -7.68 11.67 -5.42
CA PRO A 108 -8.98 12.27 -5.06
C PRO A 108 -9.71 12.92 -6.23
N ASP A 109 -8.98 13.40 -7.23
CA ASP A 109 -9.50 14.01 -8.46
C ASP A 109 -9.87 12.98 -9.55
N ASN A 110 -9.91 11.68 -9.18
CA ASN A 110 -10.14 10.52 -10.04
C ASN A 110 -9.04 10.26 -11.08
N GLN A 111 -7.93 10.97 -11.05
CA GLN A 111 -6.74 10.52 -11.76
C GLN A 111 -6.29 9.18 -11.20
N LYS A 112 -5.64 8.37 -12.00
CA LYS A 112 -5.13 7.09 -11.52
C LYS A 112 -3.84 6.68 -12.21
N TYR A 113 -2.99 6.00 -11.46
CA TYR A 113 -1.91 5.20 -12.02
C TYR A 113 -2.23 3.72 -11.88
N GLU A 114 -2.07 2.96 -12.94
CA GLU A 114 -2.26 1.51 -12.98
C GLU A 114 -1.03 0.88 -13.66
N GLY A 115 -0.30 0.05 -12.94
CA GLY A 115 0.92 -0.54 -13.48
C GLY A 115 1.82 -1.14 -12.41
N GLU A 116 3.10 -1.19 -12.74
CA GLU A 116 4.14 -1.72 -11.87
C GLU A 116 4.57 -0.68 -10.83
N TRP A 117 4.93 -1.18 -9.65
CA TRP A 117 5.37 -0.42 -8.48
C TRP A 117 6.66 -1.00 -7.92
N GLU A 118 7.59 -0.14 -7.53
CA GLU A 118 8.80 -0.49 -6.81
C GLU A 118 9.08 0.58 -5.76
N ASP A 119 9.33 0.16 -4.51
CA ASP A 119 9.62 1.04 -3.37
C ASP A 119 8.60 2.19 -3.23
N SER A 120 7.30 1.83 -3.29
CA SER A 120 6.15 2.74 -3.20
C SER A 120 6.08 3.81 -4.31
N LYS A 121 6.71 3.58 -5.47
CA LYS A 121 6.70 4.47 -6.63
C LYS A 121 6.31 3.74 -7.91
N PRO A 122 5.60 4.42 -8.85
CA PRO A 122 5.44 3.94 -10.21
C PRO A 122 6.78 3.53 -10.83
N HIS A 123 6.83 2.32 -11.37
CA HIS A 123 8.02 1.74 -12.00
C HIS A 123 7.61 0.81 -13.15
N GLY A 124 8.57 0.38 -13.99
CA GLY A 124 8.30 -0.55 -15.08
C GLY A 124 7.29 -0.01 -16.08
N TYR A 125 6.31 -0.81 -16.47
CA TYR A 125 5.27 -0.38 -17.41
C TYR A 125 3.96 -0.05 -16.70
N GLY A 126 3.33 1.08 -17.10
CA GLY A 126 2.06 1.51 -16.49
C GLY A 126 1.34 2.59 -17.29
N THR A 127 0.10 2.83 -16.86
CA THR A 127 -0.79 3.84 -17.43
C THR A 127 -1.14 4.87 -16.37
N TYR A 128 -0.89 6.14 -16.64
CA TYR A 128 -1.44 7.25 -15.88
C TYR A 128 -2.61 7.86 -16.63
N THR A 129 -3.78 7.85 -16.01
CA THR A 129 -5.01 8.44 -16.55
C THR A 129 -5.24 9.79 -15.88
N TYR A 130 -5.20 10.87 -16.67
CA TYR A 130 -5.44 12.25 -16.24
C TYR A 130 -6.92 12.61 -16.25
N SER A 131 -7.67 12.06 -17.23
CA SER A 131 -9.11 12.22 -17.41
C SER A 131 -9.66 11.03 -18.20
N GLU A 132 -10.98 11.01 -18.47
CA GLU A 132 -11.60 9.94 -19.29
C GLU A 132 -10.96 9.82 -20.69
N ASP A 133 -10.49 10.95 -21.23
CA ASP A 133 -9.99 11.05 -22.60
C ASP A 133 -8.47 11.25 -22.72
N GLU A 134 -7.77 11.44 -21.60
CA GLU A 134 -6.34 11.72 -21.59
C GLU A 134 -5.56 10.76 -20.70
N ARG A 135 -4.57 10.10 -21.27
CA ARG A 135 -3.70 9.18 -20.54
C ARG A 135 -2.32 9.06 -21.13
N HIS A 136 -1.37 8.67 -20.31
CA HIS A 136 -0.02 8.27 -20.69
C HIS A 136 0.15 6.77 -20.43
N GLU A 137 0.54 6.03 -21.47
CA GLU A 137 0.90 4.61 -21.40
C GLU A 137 2.37 4.45 -21.72
N GLY A 138 3.18 3.87 -20.85
CA GLY A 138 4.60 3.74 -21.14
C GLY A 138 5.45 3.26 -19.97
N GLU A 139 6.74 3.51 -20.11
CA GLU A 139 7.75 3.15 -19.13
C GLU A 139 7.85 4.21 -18.02
N TRP A 140 8.01 3.73 -16.78
CA TRP A 140 8.09 4.56 -15.58
C TRP A 140 9.32 4.20 -14.77
N LYS A 141 9.93 5.19 -14.14
CA LYS A 141 11.08 4.99 -13.27
C LYS A 141 11.03 5.96 -12.10
N HIS A 142 11.04 5.44 -10.89
CA HIS A 142 11.04 6.21 -9.63
C HIS A 142 9.90 7.23 -9.52
N GLY A 143 8.73 6.94 -10.13
CA GLY A 143 7.54 7.79 -10.08
C GLY A 143 7.38 8.73 -11.28
N GLU A 144 8.29 8.73 -12.23
CA GLU A 144 8.28 9.60 -13.40
C GLU A 144 8.18 8.77 -14.69
N ALA A 145 7.49 9.32 -15.71
CA ALA A 145 7.52 8.74 -17.06
C ALA A 145 8.96 8.81 -17.59
N ASN A 146 9.52 7.66 -17.95
CA ASN A 146 10.94 7.56 -18.31
C ASN A 146 11.17 6.35 -19.21
N GLY A 147 11.48 6.60 -20.48
CA GLY A 147 11.59 5.61 -21.53
C GLY A 147 10.54 5.81 -22.61
N ARG A 148 10.17 4.75 -23.31
CA ARG A 148 9.17 4.84 -24.39
C ARG A 148 7.76 4.91 -23.83
N GLY A 149 6.94 5.79 -24.44
CA GLY A 149 5.53 5.91 -24.05
C GLY A 149 4.69 6.60 -25.11
N THR A 150 3.38 6.49 -24.92
CA THR A 150 2.36 7.11 -25.78
C THR A 150 1.46 7.97 -24.92
N PHE A 151 1.33 9.24 -25.24
CA PHE A 151 0.32 10.12 -24.70
C PHE A 151 -0.89 10.17 -25.63
N PHE A 152 -2.07 9.95 -25.09
CA PHE A 152 -3.35 10.05 -25.80
C PHE A 152 -4.04 11.33 -25.36
N TYR A 153 -4.39 12.16 -26.34
CA TYR A 153 -5.04 13.45 -26.14
C TYR A 153 -6.56 13.35 -26.28
N LYS A 154 -7.28 14.26 -25.64
CA LYS A 154 -8.74 14.36 -25.68
C LYS A 154 -9.33 14.48 -27.09
N ASN A 155 -8.61 15.08 -28.04
CA ASN A 155 -9.03 15.20 -29.43
C ASN A 155 -8.86 13.92 -30.24
N GLY A 156 -8.38 12.83 -29.64
CA GLY A 156 -8.09 11.54 -30.28
C GLY A 156 -6.71 11.42 -30.87
N ASP A 157 -5.90 12.48 -30.86
CA ASP A 157 -4.50 12.41 -31.28
C ASP A 157 -3.67 11.60 -30.30
N LYS A 158 -2.52 11.11 -30.77
CA LYS A 158 -1.54 10.45 -29.94
C LYS A 158 -0.12 10.93 -30.23
N LEU A 159 0.71 10.95 -29.21
CA LEU A 159 2.13 11.25 -29.30
C LEU A 159 2.93 10.04 -28.79
N GLU A 160 3.66 9.39 -29.69
CA GLU A 160 4.59 8.31 -29.35
C GLU A 160 6.01 8.89 -29.33
N CYS A 161 6.68 8.86 -28.20
CA CYS A 161 8.02 9.42 -28.04
C CYS A 161 8.78 8.79 -26.88
N GLU A 162 10.03 9.20 -26.72
CA GLU A 162 10.81 8.93 -25.52
C GLU A 162 10.53 10.01 -24.47
N TRP A 163 10.44 9.59 -23.22
CA TRP A 163 10.19 10.45 -22.07
C TRP A 163 11.40 10.41 -21.14
N ARG A 164 11.75 11.56 -20.56
CA ARG A 164 12.77 11.67 -19.52
C ARG A 164 12.25 12.59 -18.41
N ASN A 165 12.16 12.06 -17.21
CA ASN A 165 11.67 12.80 -16.03
C ASN A 165 10.31 13.47 -16.30
N SER A 166 9.38 12.72 -16.90
CA SER A 166 8.02 13.16 -17.28
C SER A 166 7.98 14.28 -18.36
N GLU A 167 9.07 14.54 -19.05
CA GLU A 167 9.15 15.46 -20.18
C GLU A 167 9.42 14.69 -21.47
N VAL A 168 8.86 15.19 -22.59
CA VAL A 168 9.14 14.64 -23.93
C VAL A 168 10.60 14.88 -24.27
N TYR A 169 11.34 13.81 -24.54
CA TYR A 169 12.72 13.92 -24.98
C TYR A 169 12.78 14.13 -26.50
N ASP A 170 13.43 15.21 -26.90
CA ASP A 170 13.66 15.59 -28.30
C ASP A 170 15.18 15.65 -28.52
N GLU A 171 15.71 14.70 -29.30
CA GLU A 171 17.15 14.60 -29.56
C GLU A 171 17.69 15.88 -30.25
N ASP A 172 16.85 16.58 -31.01
CA ASP A 172 17.25 17.80 -31.70
C ASP A 172 17.34 19.03 -30.77
N LYS A 173 16.72 18.97 -29.59
CA LYS A 173 16.69 20.05 -28.59
C LYS A 173 17.58 19.82 -27.38
N ASN A 174 17.93 18.57 -27.12
CA ASN A 174 18.76 18.15 -25.98
C ASN A 174 19.93 17.27 -26.47
N PRO A 175 20.94 17.82 -27.18
CA PRO A 175 22.09 17.05 -27.66
C PRO A 175 22.99 16.51 -26.54
#